data_6ae5f9ee0f827926420c53eecfadd75b
#
_entry.id   6ae5f9ee0f827926420c53eecfadd75b
#
_cell.length_a   1.000
_cell.length_b   1.000
_cell.length_c   1.000
_cell.angle_alpha   90.00
_cell.angle_beta   90.00
_cell.angle_gamma   90.00
#
_symmetry.space_group_name_H-M   'P 1'
#
loop_
_entity.id
_entity.type
_entity.pdbx_description
1 polymer ?
#
loop_
_entity_poly.entity_id
_entity_poly.type
_entity_poly.pdbx_seq_one_letter_code
_entity_poly.pdbx_strand_id
1 'polypeptide(L)'
;MNIRTSYRHTLYASYLGYVTQAVVNNFVPLLLLTFQSTWGISLSRLATLVSVNFGIQLLVDLAGARFVDRIGYRPCIVTAHIMAGVGLICLGILPFCLPDPFVGILLSIMLYAIGGGLTEVLISPIVEACPTDHKDAAMSLLHSFYCWGHVFVILVSTAYFALFGIENWRYMSFAWAALPLLNAVYFSLVPLRRLDEAEGTAPMTIRQLLCRPVFWLFVVLMLCAGASEQAMSQWSS
;
A
#
# COMPACT_ATOMS: atom_id res chain seq x y z
N MET A 1 -19.63 13.93 -15.96
CA MET A 1 -19.91 12.95 -14.90
C MET A 1 -19.42 13.55 -13.59
N ASN A 2 -20.28 13.69 -12.56
CA ASN A 2 -19.88 14.41 -11.34
C ASN A 2 -19.09 13.47 -10.42
N ILE A 3 -17.88 13.90 -10.01
CA ILE A 3 -16.96 13.11 -9.15
C ILE A 3 -17.64 12.69 -7.84
N ARG A 4 -18.51 13.54 -7.29
CA ARG A 4 -19.14 13.33 -5.98
C ARG A 4 -20.32 12.35 -6.00
N THR A 5 -20.82 11.97 -7.17
CA THR A 5 -22.01 11.12 -7.29
C THR A 5 -21.79 9.83 -8.05
N SER A 6 -20.66 9.68 -8.74
CA SER A 6 -20.40 8.53 -9.58
C SER A 6 -19.42 7.56 -8.92
N TYR A 7 -19.85 6.34 -8.63
CA TYR A 7 -19.03 5.26 -8.09
C TYR A 7 -17.91 4.78 -9.04
N ARG A 8 -17.95 5.12 -10.34
CA ARG A 8 -16.81 4.89 -11.24
C ARG A 8 -15.55 5.63 -10.77
N HIS A 9 -15.71 6.83 -10.21
CA HIS A 9 -14.60 7.57 -9.64
C HIS A 9 -14.05 6.90 -8.37
N THR A 10 -14.90 6.23 -7.59
CA THR A 10 -14.47 5.41 -6.45
C THR A 10 -13.60 4.23 -6.91
N LEU A 11 -13.99 3.53 -7.99
CA LEU A 11 -13.19 2.47 -8.57
C LEU A 11 -11.84 3.00 -9.07
N TYR A 12 -11.81 4.14 -9.78
CA TYR A 12 -10.55 4.73 -10.23
C TYR A 12 -9.64 5.15 -9.07
N ALA A 13 -10.20 5.76 -8.02
CA ALA A 13 -9.44 6.09 -6.82
C ALA A 13 -8.87 4.84 -6.14
N SER A 14 -9.63 3.73 -6.12
CA SER A 14 -9.18 2.45 -5.58
C SER A 14 -8.06 1.82 -6.42
N TYR A 15 -8.15 1.87 -7.74
CA TYR A 15 -7.09 1.39 -8.63
C TYR A 15 -5.79 2.20 -8.43
N LEU A 16 -5.87 3.53 -8.33
CA LEU A 16 -4.73 4.37 -7.98
C LEU A 16 -4.20 4.10 -6.56
N GLY A 17 -5.07 3.70 -5.65
CA GLY A 17 -4.69 3.27 -4.31
C GLY A 17 -3.82 2.01 -4.34
N TYR A 18 -4.11 1.04 -5.19
CA TYR A 18 -3.27 -0.15 -5.36
C TYR A 18 -1.96 0.15 -6.10
N VAL A 19 -1.93 1.13 -6.99
CA VAL A 19 -0.65 1.65 -7.52
C VAL A 19 0.17 2.32 -6.41
N THR A 20 -0.48 3.06 -5.50
CA THR A 20 0.18 3.61 -4.30
C THR A 20 0.77 2.49 -3.43
N GLN A 21 0.03 1.40 -3.22
CA GLN A 21 0.51 0.23 -2.49
C GLN A 21 1.73 -0.41 -3.16
N ALA A 22 1.73 -0.48 -4.49
CA ALA A 22 2.88 -0.94 -5.26
C ALA A 22 4.12 -0.04 -5.05
N VAL A 23 3.96 1.29 -4.98
CA VAL A 23 5.06 2.22 -4.64
C VAL A 23 5.60 1.94 -3.25
N VAL A 24 4.72 1.84 -2.24
CA VAL A 24 5.08 1.58 -0.83
C VAL A 24 5.90 0.30 -0.69
N ASN A 25 5.55 -0.75 -1.40
CA ASN A 25 6.19 -2.05 -1.27
C ASN A 25 7.46 -2.21 -2.11
N ASN A 26 7.59 -1.48 -3.23
CA ASN A 26 8.63 -1.79 -4.22
C ASN A 26 9.66 -0.68 -4.42
N PHE A 27 9.42 0.55 -3.97
CA PHE A 27 10.38 1.64 -4.22
C PHE A 27 11.65 1.51 -3.37
N VAL A 28 11.53 1.26 -2.06
CA VAL A 28 12.72 1.11 -1.17
C VAL A 28 13.57 -0.11 -1.53
N PRO A 29 13.05 -1.27 -1.87
CA PRO A 29 13.86 -2.39 -2.36
C PRO A 29 14.82 -2.03 -3.49
N LEU A 30 14.42 -1.17 -4.43
CA LEU A 30 15.30 -0.67 -5.51
C LEU A 30 16.50 0.16 -5.01
N LEU A 31 16.43 0.67 -3.79
CA LEU A 31 17.43 1.56 -3.20
C LEU A 31 18.34 0.88 -2.18
N LEU A 32 18.13 -0.40 -1.86
CA LEU A 32 18.87 -1.08 -0.79
C LEU A 32 20.38 -1.08 -1.04
N LEU A 33 20.81 -1.39 -2.26
CA LEU A 33 22.22 -1.35 -2.64
C LEU A 33 22.80 0.08 -2.61
N THR A 34 22.00 1.06 -2.96
CA THR A 34 22.37 2.48 -2.86
C THR A 34 22.57 2.89 -1.41
N PHE A 35 21.67 2.47 -0.51
CA PHE A 35 21.83 2.75 0.92
C PHE A 35 23.05 2.05 1.53
N GLN A 36 23.34 0.83 1.07
CA GLN A 36 24.56 0.12 1.45
C GLN A 36 25.82 0.86 1.00
N SER A 37 25.88 1.24 -0.26
CA SER A 37 27.07 1.89 -0.84
C SER A 37 27.28 3.31 -0.33
N THR A 38 26.19 4.09 -0.11
CA THR A 38 26.26 5.50 0.29
C THR A 38 26.57 5.67 1.76
N TRP A 39 25.96 4.84 2.63
CA TRP A 39 26.03 5.01 4.09
C TRP A 39 26.64 3.81 4.82
N GLY A 40 27.14 2.81 4.10
CA GLY A 40 27.74 1.61 4.71
C GLY A 40 26.78 0.79 5.56
N ILE A 41 25.46 0.87 5.30
CA ILE A 41 24.43 0.14 6.05
C ILE A 41 24.56 -1.35 5.73
N SER A 42 24.71 -2.20 6.75
CA SER A 42 24.86 -3.64 6.56
C SER A 42 23.60 -4.29 5.96
N LEU A 43 23.79 -5.35 5.18
CA LEU A 43 22.68 -6.12 4.58
C LEU A 43 21.66 -6.60 5.62
N SER A 44 22.12 -6.97 6.81
CA SER A 44 21.22 -7.35 7.92
C SER A 44 20.31 -6.21 8.35
N ARG A 45 20.85 -4.99 8.47
CA ARG A 45 20.03 -3.80 8.79
C ARG A 45 19.06 -3.48 7.63
N LEU A 46 19.48 -3.64 6.38
CA LEU A 46 18.61 -3.42 5.21
C LEU A 46 17.47 -4.45 5.16
N ALA A 47 17.75 -5.73 5.45
CA ALA A 47 16.70 -6.76 5.56
C ALA A 47 15.68 -6.43 6.67
N THR A 48 16.12 -5.78 7.76
CA THR A 48 15.21 -5.31 8.82
C THR A 48 14.22 -4.26 8.30
N LEU A 49 14.62 -3.39 7.36
CA LEU A 49 13.72 -2.40 6.78
C LEU A 49 12.53 -3.06 6.06
N VAL A 50 12.80 -4.12 5.28
CA VAL A 50 11.75 -4.90 4.59
C VAL A 50 10.84 -5.59 5.61
N SER A 51 11.44 -6.22 6.62
CA SER A 51 10.68 -6.92 7.68
C SER A 51 9.80 -5.96 8.48
N VAL A 52 10.29 -4.76 8.78
CA VAL A 52 9.52 -3.72 9.49
C VAL A 52 8.38 -3.20 8.62
N ASN A 53 8.60 -2.99 7.31
CA ASN A 53 7.55 -2.58 6.39
C ASN A 53 6.35 -3.53 6.45
N PHE A 54 6.58 -4.83 6.19
CA PHE A 54 5.50 -5.82 6.20
C PHE A 54 4.97 -6.12 7.60
N GLY A 55 5.83 -6.09 8.63
CA GLY A 55 5.42 -6.27 10.01
C GLY A 55 4.43 -5.18 10.47
N ILE A 56 4.69 -3.92 10.12
CA ILE A 56 3.78 -2.82 10.44
C ILE A 56 2.48 -2.96 9.64
N GLN A 57 2.55 -3.28 8.33
CA GLN A 57 1.34 -3.51 7.54
C GLN A 57 0.47 -4.59 8.18
N LEU A 58 1.05 -5.74 8.55
CA LEU A 58 0.32 -6.81 9.24
C LEU A 58 -0.33 -6.35 10.55
N LEU A 59 0.39 -5.57 11.38
CA LEU A 59 -0.17 -5.03 12.63
C LEU A 59 -1.31 -4.06 12.37
N VAL A 60 -1.19 -3.23 11.36
CA VAL A 60 -2.24 -2.29 10.95
C VAL A 60 -3.45 -3.03 10.37
N ASP A 61 -3.25 -4.10 9.61
CA ASP A 61 -4.32 -4.96 9.08
C ASP A 61 -5.14 -5.57 10.22
N LEU A 62 -4.45 -6.16 11.20
CA LEU A 62 -5.11 -6.76 12.37
C LEU A 62 -5.86 -5.73 13.22
N ALA A 63 -5.28 -4.54 13.39
CA ALA A 63 -5.91 -3.46 14.14
C ALA A 63 -7.04 -2.80 13.32
N GLY A 64 -6.83 -2.62 12.02
CA GLY A 64 -7.74 -1.97 11.09
C GLY A 64 -9.13 -2.56 11.09
N ALA A 65 -9.22 -3.89 11.12
CA ALA A 65 -10.49 -4.63 11.19
C ALA A 65 -11.41 -4.17 12.36
N ARG A 66 -10.87 -3.54 13.40
CA ARG A 66 -11.65 -3.08 14.55
C ARG A 66 -11.94 -1.58 14.55
N PHE A 67 -10.97 -0.77 14.16
CA PHE A 67 -11.15 0.68 14.26
C PHE A 67 -11.74 1.32 13.01
N VAL A 68 -11.57 0.71 11.84
CA VAL A 68 -12.15 1.19 10.59
C VAL A 68 -13.68 1.27 10.68
N ASP A 69 -14.32 0.27 11.27
CA ASP A 69 -15.78 0.26 11.44
C ASP A 69 -16.29 1.38 12.36
N ARG A 70 -15.46 1.80 13.33
CA ARG A 70 -15.81 2.88 14.26
C ARG A 70 -15.57 4.27 13.69
N ILE A 71 -14.44 4.45 12.98
CA ILE A 71 -14.01 5.75 12.44
C ILE A 71 -14.70 6.02 11.09
N GLY A 72 -14.91 4.97 10.29
CA GLY A 72 -15.48 5.03 8.96
C GLY A 72 -14.41 4.98 7.85
N TYR A 73 -14.82 4.54 6.65
CA TYR A 73 -13.92 4.28 5.53
C TYR A 73 -13.23 5.54 5.01
N ARG A 74 -13.96 6.66 4.88
CA ARG A 74 -13.41 7.90 4.30
C ARG A 74 -12.23 8.47 5.10
N PRO A 75 -12.36 8.76 6.41
CA PRO A 75 -11.23 9.31 7.15
C PRO A 75 -10.05 8.33 7.18
N CYS A 76 -10.29 7.02 7.27
CA CYS A 76 -9.23 6.02 7.29
C CYS A 76 -8.46 5.97 5.96
N ILE A 77 -9.15 5.91 4.80
CA ILE A 77 -8.48 5.81 3.50
C ILE A 77 -7.74 7.11 3.13
N VAL A 78 -8.30 8.27 3.48
CA VAL A 78 -7.63 9.56 3.29
C VAL A 78 -6.37 9.65 4.15
N THR A 79 -6.46 9.28 5.44
CA THR A 79 -5.29 9.23 6.34
C THR A 79 -4.25 8.24 5.84
N ALA A 80 -4.65 7.06 5.35
CA ALA A 80 -3.74 6.08 4.75
C ALA A 80 -2.87 6.68 3.65
N HIS A 81 -3.50 7.38 2.71
CA HIS A 81 -2.81 8.00 1.58
C HIS A 81 -1.95 9.21 2.01
N ILE A 82 -2.39 10.00 2.99
CA ILE A 82 -1.57 11.07 3.56
C ILE A 82 -0.32 10.47 4.22
N MET A 83 -0.47 9.43 5.04
CA MET A 83 0.66 8.78 5.71
C MET A 83 1.64 8.16 4.71
N ALA A 84 1.14 7.51 3.66
CA ALA A 84 1.98 6.99 2.58
C ALA A 84 2.78 8.12 1.90
N GLY A 85 2.12 9.22 1.53
CA GLY A 85 2.77 10.37 0.89
C GLY A 85 3.77 11.08 1.79
N VAL A 86 3.39 11.36 3.04
CA VAL A 86 4.29 11.99 4.03
C VAL A 86 5.48 11.08 4.33
N GLY A 87 5.28 9.77 4.46
CA GLY A 87 6.36 8.81 4.65
C GLY A 87 7.37 8.81 3.49
N LEU A 88 6.91 8.89 2.25
CA LEU A 88 7.79 9.03 1.08
C LEU A 88 8.52 10.37 1.04
N ILE A 89 7.90 11.47 1.48
CA ILE A 89 8.58 12.76 1.65
C ILE A 89 9.65 12.66 2.74
N CYS A 90 9.30 12.07 3.88
CA CYS A 90 10.24 11.84 4.98
C CYS A 90 11.44 10.99 4.53
N LEU A 91 11.24 9.99 3.68
CA LEU A 91 12.31 9.17 3.11
C LEU A 91 13.34 10.03 2.34
N GLY A 92 12.89 11.02 1.59
CA GLY A 92 13.77 11.95 0.89
C GLY A 92 14.47 13.00 1.78
N ILE A 93 14.07 13.12 3.05
CA ILE A 93 14.55 14.19 3.97
C ILE A 93 15.28 13.62 5.18
N LEU A 94 14.66 12.72 5.96
CA LEU A 94 15.14 12.29 7.27
C LEU A 94 16.52 11.63 7.26
N PRO A 95 16.90 10.80 6.26
CA PRO A 95 18.23 10.20 6.21
C PRO A 95 19.38 11.23 6.12
N PHE A 96 19.08 12.45 5.66
CA PHE A 96 20.06 13.54 5.53
C PHE A 96 20.03 14.49 6.73
N CYS A 97 18.98 14.47 7.54
CA CYS A 97 18.79 15.36 8.67
C CYS A 97 19.18 14.70 10.01
N LEU A 98 19.11 13.37 10.09
CA LEU A 98 19.38 12.63 11.32
C LEU A 98 20.86 12.18 11.39
N PRO A 99 21.43 12.05 12.61
CA PRO A 99 22.80 11.59 12.79
C PRO A 99 23.06 10.17 12.26
N ASP A 100 22.08 9.26 12.35
CA ASP A 100 22.10 7.93 11.73
C ASP A 100 21.11 7.88 10.57
N PRO A 101 21.58 7.83 9.31
CA PRO A 101 20.71 7.75 8.14
C PRO A 101 19.75 6.54 8.16
N PHE A 102 20.18 5.42 8.76
CA PHE A 102 19.32 4.24 8.91
C PHE A 102 18.07 4.54 9.73
N VAL A 103 18.19 5.29 10.81
CA VAL A 103 17.03 5.69 11.62
C VAL A 103 16.08 6.55 10.81
N GLY A 104 16.61 7.47 9.98
CA GLY A 104 15.80 8.29 9.08
C GLY A 104 14.99 7.45 8.08
N ILE A 105 15.64 6.47 7.45
CA ILE A 105 14.99 5.53 6.53
C ILE A 105 13.93 4.72 7.28
N LEU A 106 14.28 4.16 8.44
CA LEU A 106 13.39 3.32 9.25
C LEU A 106 12.11 4.07 9.65
N LEU A 107 12.23 5.28 10.19
CA LEU A 107 11.08 6.11 10.57
C LEU A 107 10.19 6.44 9.38
N SER A 108 10.77 6.71 8.22
CA SER A 108 10.04 6.98 6.98
C SER A 108 9.26 5.75 6.51
N ILE A 109 9.90 4.57 6.58
CA ILE A 109 9.27 3.28 6.26
C ILE A 109 8.12 3.00 7.21
N MET A 110 8.32 3.17 8.52
CA MET A 110 7.26 2.98 9.50
C MET A 110 6.03 3.83 9.19
N LEU A 111 6.26 5.08 8.79
CA LEU A 111 5.18 6.01 8.48
C LEU A 111 4.40 5.61 7.22
N TYR A 112 5.08 5.31 6.11
CA TYR A 112 4.37 4.91 4.91
C TYR A 112 3.81 3.47 4.99
N ALA A 113 4.41 2.58 5.79
CA ALA A 113 3.90 1.23 6.01
C ALA A 113 2.55 1.24 6.75
N ILE A 114 2.34 2.18 7.69
CA ILE A 114 1.01 2.39 8.30
C ILE A 114 0.01 2.79 7.21
N GLY A 115 0.40 3.69 6.31
CA GLY A 115 -0.42 4.07 5.16
C GLY A 115 -0.74 2.89 4.25
N GLY A 116 0.26 2.06 3.95
CA GLY A 116 0.13 0.85 3.14
C GLY A 116 -0.85 -0.15 3.74
N GLY A 117 -0.67 -0.54 5.02
CA GLY A 117 -1.57 -1.48 5.69
C GLY A 117 -3.02 -0.97 5.71
N LEU A 118 -3.25 0.30 6.07
CA LEU A 118 -4.60 0.88 5.99
C LEU A 118 -5.19 0.84 4.58
N THR A 119 -4.39 1.08 3.56
CA THR A 119 -4.81 1.03 2.15
C THR A 119 -5.24 -0.38 1.78
N GLU A 120 -4.49 -1.39 2.17
CA GLU A 120 -4.74 -2.80 1.89
C GLU A 120 -6.05 -3.28 2.52
N VAL A 121 -6.27 -2.98 3.79
CA VAL A 121 -7.52 -3.33 4.51
C VAL A 121 -8.76 -2.67 3.90
N LEU A 122 -8.63 -1.44 3.39
CA LEU A 122 -9.78 -0.63 3.03
C LEU A 122 -10.20 -0.75 1.57
N ILE A 123 -9.26 -0.91 0.65
CA ILE A 123 -9.57 -0.76 -0.78
C ILE A 123 -10.46 -1.88 -1.29
N SER A 124 -10.21 -3.13 -0.91
CA SER A 124 -11.04 -4.26 -1.36
C SER A 124 -12.49 -4.15 -0.87
N PRO A 125 -12.78 -3.87 0.42
CA PRO A 125 -14.14 -3.59 0.88
C PRO A 125 -14.79 -2.37 0.21
N ILE A 126 -14.04 -1.31 -0.09
CA ILE A 126 -14.57 -0.13 -0.81
C ILE A 126 -15.02 -0.52 -2.22
N VAL A 127 -14.24 -1.31 -2.95
CA VAL A 127 -14.57 -1.78 -4.31
C VAL A 127 -15.77 -2.73 -4.26
N GLU A 128 -15.79 -3.66 -3.30
CA GLU A 128 -16.89 -4.63 -3.11
C GLU A 128 -18.22 -3.93 -2.79
N ALA A 129 -18.19 -2.85 -2.01
CA ALA A 129 -19.36 -2.05 -1.67
C ALA A 129 -19.87 -1.17 -2.84
N CYS A 130 -19.10 -1.00 -3.91
CA CYS A 130 -19.53 -0.20 -5.06
C CYS A 130 -20.71 -0.87 -5.79
N PRO A 131 -21.77 -0.12 -6.13
CA PRO A 131 -22.88 -0.63 -6.91
C PRO A 131 -22.43 -0.81 -8.37
N THR A 132 -22.05 -2.04 -8.72
CA THR A 132 -21.68 -2.47 -10.07
C THR A 132 -22.23 -3.87 -10.33
N ASP A 133 -22.68 -4.12 -11.56
CA ASP A 133 -23.17 -5.42 -12.00
C ASP A 133 -22.03 -6.44 -12.22
N HIS A 134 -20.77 -5.98 -12.22
CA HIS A 134 -19.57 -6.76 -12.51
C HIS A 134 -18.57 -6.68 -11.36
N LYS A 135 -18.95 -7.07 -10.14
CA LYS A 135 -18.08 -7.01 -8.95
C LYS A 135 -16.80 -7.83 -9.12
N ASP A 136 -16.93 -9.07 -9.61
CA ASP A 136 -15.77 -9.94 -9.83
C ASP A 136 -14.75 -9.33 -10.81
N ALA A 137 -15.24 -8.70 -11.88
CA ALA A 137 -14.39 -8.01 -12.83
C ALA A 137 -13.70 -6.78 -12.20
N ALA A 138 -14.42 -6.02 -11.37
CA ALA A 138 -13.86 -4.86 -10.68
C ALA A 138 -12.76 -5.29 -9.68
N MET A 139 -12.97 -6.38 -8.93
CA MET A 139 -11.98 -6.94 -8.01
C MET A 139 -10.78 -7.52 -8.74
N SER A 140 -10.99 -8.28 -9.82
CA SER A 140 -9.91 -8.81 -10.66
C SER A 140 -9.06 -7.68 -11.27
N LEU A 141 -9.72 -6.62 -11.75
CA LEU A 141 -9.05 -5.45 -12.28
C LEU A 141 -8.26 -4.70 -11.19
N LEU A 142 -8.80 -4.59 -9.98
CA LEU A 142 -8.12 -3.99 -8.83
C LEU A 142 -6.78 -4.67 -8.55
N HIS A 143 -6.75 -5.99 -8.44
CA HIS A 143 -5.51 -6.74 -8.22
C HIS A 143 -4.56 -6.64 -9.44
N SER A 144 -5.11 -6.59 -10.65
CA SER A 144 -4.30 -6.34 -11.86
C SER A 144 -3.60 -4.98 -11.80
N PHE A 145 -4.26 -3.94 -11.28
CA PHE A 145 -3.62 -2.62 -11.08
C PHE A 145 -2.47 -2.65 -10.06
N TYR A 146 -2.51 -3.51 -9.06
CA TYR A 146 -1.36 -3.73 -8.18
C TYR A 146 -0.17 -4.31 -8.95
N CYS A 147 -0.40 -5.39 -9.71
CA CYS A 147 0.67 -6.03 -10.52
C CYS A 147 1.24 -5.06 -11.57
N TRP A 148 0.38 -4.37 -12.32
CA TRP A 148 0.82 -3.34 -13.28
C TRP A 148 1.50 -2.16 -12.59
N GLY A 149 1.02 -1.77 -11.40
CA GLY A 149 1.64 -0.76 -10.57
C GLY A 149 3.06 -1.15 -10.16
N HIS A 150 3.29 -2.40 -9.78
CA HIS A 150 4.61 -2.94 -9.47
C HIS A 150 5.56 -2.79 -10.66
N VAL A 151 5.17 -3.27 -11.84
CA VAL A 151 5.97 -3.12 -13.08
C VAL A 151 6.22 -1.63 -13.40
N PHE A 152 5.20 -0.80 -13.27
CA PHE A 152 5.28 0.63 -13.55
C PHE A 152 6.27 1.35 -12.61
N VAL A 153 6.21 1.07 -11.31
CA VAL A 153 7.13 1.64 -10.31
C VAL A 153 8.58 1.28 -10.63
N ILE A 154 8.84 0.01 -10.93
CA ILE A 154 10.19 -0.46 -11.27
C ILE A 154 10.68 0.21 -12.56
N LEU A 155 9.90 0.15 -13.63
CA LEU A 155 10.30 0.71 -14.94
C LEU A 155 10.54 2.22 -14.87
N VAL A 156 9.61 2.97 -14.26
CA VAL A 156 9.72 4.43 -14.17
C VAL A 156 10.89 4.84 -13.27
N SER A 157 11.06 4.16 -12.13
CA SER A 157 12.19 4.44 -11.23
C SER A 157 13.54 4.10 -11.90
N THR A 158 13.63 2.94 -12.55
CA THR A 158 14.85 2.52 -13.26
C THR A 158 15.18 3.45 -14.42
N ALA A 159 14.19 3.85 -15.22
CA ALA A 159 14.37 4.81 -16.28
C ALA A 159 14.84 6.18 -15.76
N TYR A 160 14.24 6.65 -14.66
CA TYR A 160 14.68 7.87 -13.99
C TYR A 160 16.14 7.78 -13.53
N PHE A 161 16.52 6.69 -12.89
CA PHE A 161 17.89 6.48 -12.42
C PHE A 161 18.90 6.36 -13.56
N ALA A 162 18.51 5.75 -14.68
CA ALA A 162 19.35 5.68 -15.88
C ALA A 162 19.58 7.05 -16.54
N LEU A 163 18.60 7.96 -16.48
CA LEU A 163 18.69 9.28 -17.09
C LEU A 163 19.33 10.32 -16.19
N PHE A 164 19.04 10.28 -14.89
CA PHE A 164 19.42 11.34 -13.95
C PHE A 164 20.43 10.90 -12.89
N GLY A 165 20.81 9.62 -12.88
CA GLY A 165 21.67 9.04 -11.85
C GLY A 165 20.91 8.58 -10.62
N ILE A 166 21.39 7.48 -10.01
CA ILE A 166 20.76 6.90 -8.83
C ILE A 166 20.93 7.76 -7.57
N GLU A 167 21.93 8.62 -7.54
CA GLU A 167 22.18 9.59 -6.47
C GLU A 167 21.01 10.58 -6.29
N ASN A 168 20.20 10.75 -7.34
CA ASN A 168 19.01 11.61 -7.34
C ASN A 168 17.73 10.92 -6.86
N TRP A 169 17.83 9.72 -6.26
CA TRP A 169 16.69 8.92 -5.81
C TRP A 169 15.72 9.69 -4.88
N ARG A 170 16.22 10.65 -4.10
CA ARG A 170 15.38 11.46 -3.20
C ARG A 170 14.33 12.27 -3.95
N TYR A 171 14.66 12.79 -5.13
CA TYR A 171 13.68 13.52 -5.96
C TYR A 171 12.61 12.58 -6.53
N MET A 172 13.01 11.34 -6.85
CA MET A 172 12.06 10.30 -7.25
C MET A 172 11.12 9.92 -6.10
N SER A 173 11.62 9.90 -4.85
CA SER A 173 10.76 9.71 -3.67
C SER A 173 9.71 10.81 -3.54
N PHE A 174 10.07 12.07 -3.78
CA PHE A 174 9.11 13.19 -3.79
C PHE A 174 8.11 13.08 -4.95
N ALA A 175 8.56 12.65 -6.13
CA ALA A 175 7.67 12.42 -7.26
C ALA A 175 6.64 11.31 -6.95
N TRP A 176 7.09 10.20 -6.36
CA TRP A 176 6.18 9.13 -5.92
C TRP A 176 5.24 9.57 -4.81
N ALA A 177 5.64 10.46 -3.91
CA ALA A 177 4.78 11.00 -2.86
C ALA A 177 3.59 11.78 -3.40
N ALA A 178 3.70 12.38 -4.59
CA ALA A 178 2.60 13.10 -5.22
C ALA A 178 1.39 12.20 -5.52
N LEU A 179 1.63 10.93 -5.89
CA LEU A 179 0.56 9.99 -6.21
C LEU A 179 -0.40 9.75 -5.03
N PRO A 180 0.05 9.29 -3.84
CA PRO A 180 -0.84 9.12 -2.70
C PRO A 180 -1.45 10.43 -2.22
N LEU A 181 -0.73 11.55 -2.23
CA LEU A 181 -1.28 12.84 -1.78
C LEU A 181 -2.41 13.32 -2.69
N LEU A 182 -2.27 13.21 -4.00
CA LEU A 182 -3.33 13.52 -4.95
C LEU A 182 -4.50 12.55 -4.80
N ASN A 183 -4.22 11.26 -4.57
CA ASN A 183 -5.27 10.26 -4.36
C ASN A 183 -6.00 10.44 -3.02
N ALA A 184 -5.34 10.97 -1.97
CA ALA A 184 -6.00 11.38 -0.72
C ALA A 184 -7.08 12.44 -0.99
N VAL A 185 -6.75 13.45 -1.80
CA VAL A 185 -7.72 14.47 -2.23
C VAL A 185 -8.84 13.82 -3.04
N TYR A 186 -8.51 12.90 -3.95
CA TYR A 186 -9.50 12.20 -4.76
C TYR A 186 -10.46 11.38 -3.89
N PHE A 187 -9.96 10.59 -2.92
CA PHE A 187 -10.80 9.85 -1.97
C PHE A 187 -11.66 10.75 -1.07
N SER A 188 -11.25 11.97 -0.80
CA SER A 188 -12.06 12.93 -0.06
C SER A 188 -13.31 13.37 -0.82
N LEU A 189 -13.28 13.28 -2.17
CA LEU A 189 -14.33 13.80 -3.06
C LEU A 189 -15.27 12.71 -3.58
N VAL A 190 -14.80 11.46 -3.76
CA VAL A 190 -15.60 10.38 -4.35
C VAL A 190 -16.65 9.83 -3.37
N PRO A 191 -17.79 9.29 -3.85
CA PRO A 191 -18.77 8.65 -2.99
C PRO A 191 -18.19 7.33 -2.45
N LEU A 192 -18.31 7.10 -1.14
CA LEU A 192 -17.93 5.85 -0.48
C LEU A 192 -19.18 5.25 0.18
N ARG A 193 -19.39 3.97 -0.05
CA ARG A 193 -20.44 3.16 0.59
C ARG A 193 -19.79 2.16 1.53
N ARG A 194 -20.44 1.85 2.64
CA ARG A 194 -19.97 0.81 3.56
C ARG A 194 -20.47 -0.56 3.09
N LEU A 195 -19.69 -1.61 3.36
CA LEU A 195 -20.03 -2.96 2.93
C LEU A 195 -21.30 -3.48 3.62
N ASP A 196 -21.48 -3.20 4.91
CA ASP A 196 -22.66 -3.53 5.68
C ASP A 196 -23.96 -2.90 5.12
N GLU A 197 -23.85 -1.70 4.55
CA GLU A 197 -24.96 -1.02 3.86
C GLU A 197 -25.25 -1.65 2.48
N ALA A 198 -24.26 -2.32 1.87
CA ALA A 198 -24.38 -2.89 0.54
C ALA A 198 -25.02 -4.29 0.55
N GLU A 199 -24.72 -5.12 1.54
CA GLU A 199 -25.13 -6.53 1.56
C GLU A 199 -26.38 -6.80 2.42
N GLY A 200 -26.72 -5.93 3.37
CA GLY A 200 -27.88 -6.13 4.26
C GLY A 200 -27.78 -7.38 5.15
N THR A 201 -26.64 -8.04 5.19
CA THR A 201 -26.39 -9.27 5.95
C THR A 201 -25.58 -8.95 7.22
N ALA A 202 -25.95 -9.60 8.32
CA ALA A 202 -25.21 -9.46 9.57
C ALA A 202 -23.78 -10.04 9.41
N PRO A 203 -22.73 -9.32 9.83
CA PRO A 203 -21.37 -9.80 9.71
C PRO A 203 -21.15 -11.07 10.55
N MET A 204 -20.42 -12.04 9.98
CA MET A 204 -20.03 -13.24 10.73
C MET A 204 -19.04 -12.89 11.85
N THR A 205 -19.20 -13.53 12.99
CA THR A 205 -18.25 -13.41 14.08
C THR A 205 -16.94 -14.13 13.73
N ILE A 206 -15.81 -13.63 14.27
CA ILE A 206 -14.47 -14.24 14.09
C ILE A 206 -14.51 -15.74 14.45
N ARG A 207 -15.22 -16.11 15.53
CA ARG A 207 -15.35 -17.52 15.93
C ARG A 207 -16.04 -18.38 14.89
N GLN A 208 -17.10 -17.87 14.27
CA GLN A 208 -17.84 -18.58 13.20
C GLN A 208 -16.94 -18.76 11.96
N LEU A 209 -16.13 -17.75 11.64
CA LEU A 209 -15.19 -17.80 10.52
C LEU A 209 -14.09 -18.86 10.77
N LEU A 210 -13.46 -18.84 11.93
CA LEU A 210 -12.41 -19.80 12.32
C LEU A 210 -12.89 -21.26 12.38
N CYS A 211 -14.19 -21.49 12.61
CA CYS A 211 -14.79 -22.84 12.57
C CYS A 211 -15.06 -23.36 11.15
N ARG A 212 -14.87 -22.54 10.11
CA ARG A 212 -15.10 -22.97 8.73
C ARG A 212 -13.84 -23.57 8.12
N PRO A 213 -13.82 -24.85 7.67
CA PRO A 213 -12.63 -25.46 7.06
C PRO A 213 -12.19 -24.74 5.77
N VAL A 214 -13.16 -24.22 5.00
CA VAL A 214 -12.90 -23.43 3.79
C VAL A 214 -12.07 -22.17 4.10
N PHE A 215 -12.26 -21.53 5.27
CA PHE A 215 -11.44 -20.41 5.71
C PHE A 215 -9.94 -20.78 5.79
N TRP A 216 -9.63 -21.91 6.41
CA TRP A 216 -8.23 -22.37 6.54
C TRP A 216 -7.62 -22.78 5.20
N LEU A 217 -8.41 -23.33 4.29
CA LEU A 217 -7.97 -23.60 2.92
C LEU A 217 -7.53 -22.28 2.23
N PHE A 218 -8.36 -21.24 2.31
CA PHE A 218 -7.99 -19.93 1.75
C PHE A 218 -6.77 -19.32 2.44
N VAL A 219 -6.64 -19.42 3.76
CA VAL A 219 -5.46 -18.95 4.50
C VAL A 219 -4.20 -19.63 3.96
N VAL A 220 -4.19 -20.95 3.78
CA VAL A 220 -3.04 -21.68 3.24
C VAL A 220 -2.73 -21.25 1.81
N LEU A 221 -3.75 -21.14 0.94
CA LEU A 221 -3.57 -20.69 -0.44
C LEU A 221 -2.97 -19.27 -0.51
N MET A 222 -3.47 -18.34 0.31
CA MET A 222 -2.96 -16.97 0.37
C MET A 222 -1.52 -16.90 0.91
N LEU A 223 -1.19 -17.72 1.92
CA LEU A 223 0.18 -17.82 2.41
C LEU A 223 1.14 -18.35 1.35
N CYS A 224 0.76 -19.38 0.60
CA CYS A 224 1.57 -19.92 -0.49
C CYS A 224 1.75 -18.89 -1.63
N ALA A 225 0.68 -18.22 -2.02
CA ALA A 225 0.73 -17.20 -3.07
C ALA A 225 1.61 -16.01 -2.65
N GLY A 226 1.41 -15.46 -1.46
CA GLY A 226 2.19 -14.34 -0.93
C GLY A 226 3.67 -14.70 -0.73
N ALA A 227 3.97 -15.89 -0.22
CA ALA A 227 5.35 -16.34 -0.07
C ALA A 227 6.07 -16.47 -1.42
N SER A 228 5.38 -17.00 -2.45
CA SER A 228 5.94 -17.11 -3.80
C SER A 228 6.19 -15.74 -4.43
N GLU A 229 5.24 -14.82 -4.30
CA GLU A 229 5.35 -13.44 -4.80
C GLU A 229 6.54 -12.72 -4.12
N GLN A 230 6.62 -12.76 -2.80
CA GLN A 230 7.68 -12.09 -2.04
C GLN A 230 9.06 -12.69 -2.33
N ALA A 231 9.17 -14.02 -2.44
CA ALA A 231 10.41 -14.66 -2.81
C ALA A 231 10.92 -14.20 -4.17
N MET A 232 10.03 -14.12 -5.16
CA MET A 232 10.39 -13.67 -6.51
C MET A 232 10.69 -12.17 -6.57
N SER A 233 9.88 -11.32 -5.94
CA SER A 233 10.04 -9.87 -6.03
C SER A 233 11.23 -9.32 -5.25
N GLN A 234 11.56 -9.91 -4.10
CA GLN A 234 12.61 -9.40 -3.20
C GLN A 234 14.00 -10.03 -3.45
N TRP A 235 14.06 -11.24 -4.02
CA TRP A 235 15.30 -12.02 -4.13
C TRP A 235 15.70 -12.39 -5.57
N SER A 236 14.94 -11.95 -6.58
CA SER A 236 15.26 -12.24 -8.00
C SER A 236 16.15 -11.18 -8.66
N SER A 237 16.57 -10.17 -7.93
CA SER A 237 17.44 -9.09 -8.42
C SER A 237 18.92 -9.35 -8.16
#